data_e7b25ffaf17a48d4a1aceea8b839ff2a
#
_entry.id   e7b25ffaf17a48d4a1aceea8b839ff2a
#
_cell.length_a   1.000
_cell.length_b   1.000
_cell.length_c   1.000
_cell.angle_alpha   90.00
_cell.angle_beta   90.00
_cell.angle_gamma   90.00
#
_symmetry.space_group_name_H-M   'P 1'
#
loop_
_entity.id
_entity.type
_entity.pdbx_description
1 polymer ?
#
loop_
_entity_poly.entity_id
_entity_poly.type
_entity_poly.pdbx_seq_one_letter_code
_entity_poly.pdbx_strand_id
1 'polypeptide(L)'
;MVSYAITGASRGIGFAFIKHLAQDPSNTVFALVRNVSSSQPLTDLAASHKNVHILKADVTSPEELDAAAAAVSQITGGTLDVLVENAAFLIGEAASFTLTDLVGDPEKTKIFSNDLQLSVEGNILSVVHTTNAFLPLIKKGEVKKILVISTGLADTDAVIEWQWKDNVPYGASKAAVNMVVAQYSNALVEDGVTIVALSPGLVRTQTQDWAPAFYEKVTNIFRKSKPSFEGPLSPEESVRLMLETLGKLTVKDGGKFLSQNGNKDWL
;
A
#
# COMPACT_ATOMS: atom_id res chain seq x y z
N MET A 1 1.33 -14.99 18.97
CA MET A 1 0.11 -14.25 18.54
C MET A 1 0.59 -12.94 17.95
N VAL A 2 0.27 -12.64 16.70
CA VAL A 2 0.69 -11.39 16.06
C VAL A 2 -0.55 -10.62 15.64
N SER A 3 -0.58 -9.32 15.90
CA SER A 3 -1.68 -8.42 15.55
C SER A 3 -1.32 -7.59 14.31
N TYR A 4 -2.25 -7.54 13.37
CA TYR A 4 -2.09 -6.85 12.07
C TYR A 4 -3.23 -5.86 11.84
N ALA A 5 -2.93 -4.64 11.41
CA ALA A 5 -3.91 -3.69 10.91
C ALA A 5 -3.59 -3.34 9.45
N ILE A 6 -4.58 -3.45 8.55
CA ILE A 6 -4.40 -3.28 7.11
C ILE A 6 -5.38 -2.24 6.59
N THR A 7 -4.88 -1.13 6.01
CA THR A 7 -5.74 -0.12 5.37
C THR A 7 -6.12 -0.50 3.96
N GLY A 8 -7.31 -0.07 3.51
CA GLY A 8 -7.80 -0.38 2.16
C GLY A 8 -8.08 -1.87 1.95
N ALA A 9 -8.55 -2.55 2.99
CA ALA A 9 -8.70 -4.00 3.07
C ALA A 9 -9.92 -4.57 2.31
N SER A 10 -10.73 -3.75 1.66
CA SER A 10 -12.01 -4.19 1.05
C SER A 10 -11.83 -4.99 -0.24
N ARG A 11 -10.71 -4.87 -0.95
CA ARG A 11 -10.44 -5.53 -2.24
C ARG A 11 -8.94 -5.59 -2.55
N GLY A 12 -8.60 -6.27 -3.65
CA GLY A 12 -7.23 -6.30 -4.21
C GLY A 12 -6.20 -6.81 -3.21
N ILE A 13 -5.05 -6.15 -3.15
CA ILE A 13 -3.92 -6.52 -2.30
C ILE A 13 -4.30 -6.48 -0.82
N GLY A 14 -5.03 -5.42 -0.38
CA GLY A 14 -5.47 -5.31 1.01
C GLY A 14 -6.34 -6.48 1.45
N PHE A 15 -7.32 -6.89 0.64
CA PHE A 15 -8.14 -8.06 0.93
C PHE A 15 -7.33 -9.37 0.91
N ALA A 16 -6.35 -9.50 0.01
CA ALA A 16 -5.46 -10.65 -0.02
C ALA A 16 -4.60 -10.76 1.26
N PHE A 17 -4.14 -9.63 1.84
CA PHE A 17 -3.50 -9.63 3.16
C PHE A 17 -4.44 -10.20 4.22
N ILE A 18 -5.69 -9.70 4.31
CA ILE A 18 -6.66 -10.21 5.28
C ILE A 18 -6.88 -11.71 5.11
N LYS A 19 -7.14 -12.16 3.87
CA LYS A 19 -7.37 -13.57 3.53
C LYS A 19 -6.19 -14.47 3.92
N HIS A 20 -4.95 -14.01 3.67
CA HIS A 20 -3.74 -14.76 4.00
C HIS A 20 -3.54 -14.87 5.52
N LEU A 21 -3.61 -13.72 6.22
CA LEU A 21 -3.34 -13.64 7.66
C LEU A 21 -4.42 -14.30 8.52
N ALA A 22 -5.66 -14.32 8.05
CA ALA A 22 -6.79 -14.98 8.73
C ALA A 22 -6.65 -16.49 8.83
N GLN A 23 -5.84 -17.13 7.97
CA GLN A 23 -5.64 -18.59 7.97
C GLN A 23 -4.95 -19.09 9.24
N ASP A 24 -4.16 -18.24 9.89
CA ASP A 24 -3.60 -18.56 11.21
C ASP A 24 -4.52 -17.99 12.30
N PRO A 25 -5.27 -18.85 13.04
CA PRO A 25 -6.21 -18.40 14.07
C PRO A 25 -5.51 -17.77 15.28
N SER A 26 -4.20 -17.89 15.39
CA SER A 26 -3.42 -17.22 16.44
C SER A 26 -3.18 -15.74 16.14
N ASN A 27 -3.34 -15.29 14.89
CA ASN A 27 -3.27 -13.88 14.54
C ASN A 27 -4.55 -13.14 14.95
N THR A 28 -4.41 -11.83 15.20
CA THR A 28 -5.54 -10.89 15.29
C THR A 28 -5.43 -9.91 14.11
N VAL A 29 -6.44 -9.89 13.23
CA VAL A 29 -6.37 -9.18 11.97
C VAL A 29 -7.45 -8.10 11.88
N PHE A 30 -7.04 -6.85 11.74
CA PHE A 30 -7.93 -5.69 11.61
C PHE A 30 -7.99 -5.22 10.16
N ALA A 31 -9.16 -5.33 9.55
CA ALA A 31 -9.44 -4.83 8.21
C ALA A 31 -9.99 -3.40 8.30
N LEU A 32 -9.16 -2.41 7.96
CA LEU A 32 -9.52 -1.00 7.97
C LEU A 32 -10.11 -0.61 6.62
N VAL A 33 -11.39 -0.22 6.61
CA VAL A 33 -12.14 0.08 5.38
C VAL A 33 -12.96 1.36 5.52
N ARG A 34 -13.00 2.17 4.47
CA ARG A 34 -13.80 3.41 4.44
C ARG A 34 -15.30 3.15 4.58
N ASN A 35 -15.77 2.08 3.95
CA ASN A 35 -17.18 1.68 4.03
C ASN A 35 -17.28 0.17 4.32
N VAL A 36 -17.78 -0.17 5.49
CA VAL A 36 -17.89 -1.56 5.96
C VAL A 36 -18.83 -2.39 5.07
N SER A 37 -19.90 -1.78 4.53
CA SER A 37 -20.87 -2.48 3.67
C SER A 37 -20.42 -2.66 2.22
N SER A 38 -19.26 -2.12 1.82
CA SER A 38 -18.82 -2.09 0.41
C SER A 38 -18.17 -3.39 -0.07
N SER A 39 -17.90 -4.36 0.81
CA SER A 39 -17.20 -5.59 0.45
C SER A 39 -17.85 -6.83 1.06
N GLN A 40 -18.76 -7.44 0.30
CA GLN A 40 -19.37 -8.72 0.70
C GLN A 40 -18.31 -9.81 0.94
N PRO A 41 -17.27 -9.99 0.07
CA PRO A 41 -16.23 -10.99 0.32
C PRO A 41 -15.50 -10.80 1.66
N LEU A 42 -15.26 -9.57 2.09
CA LEU A 42 -14.63 -9.29 3.38
C LEU A 42 -15.56 -9.62 4.54
N THR A 43 -16.85 -9.30 4.41
CA THR A 43 -17.86 -9.62 5.42
C THR A 43 -18.03 -11.14 5.58
N ASP A 44 -18.06 -11.88 4.48
CA ASP A 44 -18.16 -13.35 4.50
C ASP A 44 -16.92 -14.00 5.12
N LEU A 45 -15.74 -13.45 4.81
CA LEU A 45 -14.49 -13.90 5.42
C LEU A 45 -14.49 -13.68 6.95
N ALA A 46 -14.87 -12.49 7.40
CA ALA A 46 -14.94 -12.17 8.82
C ALA A 46 -15.99 -13.02 9.57
N ALA A 47 -17.10 -13.38 8.92
CA ALA A 47 -18.08 -14.28 9.51
C ALA A 47 -17.53 -15.69 9.74
N SER A 48 -16.61 -16.16 8.89
CA SER A 48 -15.97 -17.49 8.97
C SER A 48 -14.67 -17.52 9.80
N HIS A 49 -14.03 -16.38 10.04
CA HIS A 49 -12.76 -16.26 10.75
C HIS A 49 -12.89 -15.29 11.93
N LYS A 50 -13.06 -15.82 13.13
CA LYS A 50 -13.30 -15.03 14.36
C LYS A 50 -12.14 -14.11 14.75
N ASN A 51 -10.96 -14.33 14.18
CA ASN A 51 -9.76 -13.52 14.36
C ASN A 51 -9.70 -12.30 13.41
N VAL A 52 -10.72 -12.08 12.56
CA VAL A 52 -10.83 -10.94 11.66
C VAL A 52 -11.84 -9.93 12.18
N HIS A 53 -11.39 -8.68 12.34
CA HIS A 53 -12.20 -7.56 12.82
C HIS A 53 -12.27 -6.49 11.73
N ILE A 54 -13.48 -6.12 11.30
CA ILE A 54 -13.69 -5.06 10.31
C ILE A 54 -13.93 -3.76 11.07
N LEU A 55 -13.12 -2.74 10.81
CA LEU A 55 -13.23 -1.41 11.41
C LEU A 55 -13.42 -0.35 10.31
N LYS A 56 -14.29 0.60 10.59
CA LYS A 56 -14.43 1.78 9.72
C LYS A 56 -13.22 2.69 9.92
N ALA A 57 -12.52 3.04 8.82
CA ALA A 57 -11.45 4.02 8.81
C ALA A 57 -11.27 4.57 7.38
N ASP A 58 -11.58 5.85 7.19
CA ASP A 58 -11.14 6.60 6.03
C ASP A 58 -9.73 7.14 6.32
N VAL A 59 -8.74 6.75 5.52
CA VAL A 59 -7.35 7.15 5.72
C VAL A 59 -7.10 8.65 5.51
N THR A 60 -8.08 9.36 4.97
CA THR A 60 -8.06 10.83 4.83
C THR A 60 -8.69 11.55 6.03
N SER A 61 -9.29 10.81 6.99
CA SER A 61 -9.88 11.36 8.22
C SER A 61 -9.07 10.94 9.44
N PRO A 62 -8.28 11.85 10.05
CA PRO A 62 -7.58 11.59 11.30
C PRO A 62 -8.50 11.09 12.41
N GLU A 63 -9.72 11.64 12.51
CA GLU A 63 -10.69 11.27 13.55
C GLU A 63 -11.15 9.80 13.41
N GLU A 64 -11.38 9.32 12.17
CA GLU A 64 -11.75 7.92 11.95
C GLU A 64 -10.58 6.98 12.21
N LEU A 65 -9.34 7.41 11.90
CA LEU A 65 -8.13 6.65 12.20
C LEU A 65 -7.88 6.54 13.71
N ASP A 66 -8.06 7.63 14.45
CA ASP A 66 -7.94 7.63 15.91
C ASP A 66 -9.00 6.72 16.57
N ALA A 67 -10.23 6.75 16.07
CA ALA A 67 -11.29 5.84 16.53
C ALA A 67 -10.96 4.37 16.23
N ALA A 68 -10.40 4.07 15.04
CA ALA A 68 -9.97 2.73 14.68
C ALA A 68 -8.79 2.27 15.54
N ALA A 69 -7.80 3.12 15.81
CA ALA A 69 -6.68 2.80 16.70
C ALA A 69 -7.16 2.53 18.14
N ALA A 70 -8.13 3.31 18.64
CA ALA A 70 -8.75 3.05 19.94
C ALA A 70 -9.47 1.70 19.99
N ALA A 71 -10.20 1.31 18.92
CA ALA A 71 -10.84 0.01 18.83
C ALA A 71 -9.81 -1.15 18.79
N VAL A 72 -8.72 -0.99 18.03
CA VAL A 72 -7.59 -1.94 18.04
C VAL A 72 -7.02 -2.06 19.43
N SER A 73 -6.76 -0.95 20.11
CA SER A 73 -6.22 -0.91 21.47
C SER A 73 -7.09 -1.70 22.49
N GLN A 74 -8.42 -1.56 22.37
CA GLN A 74 -9.36 -2.29 23.26
C GLN A 74 -9.27 -3.81 23.07
N ILE A 75 -9.12 -4.27 21.83
CA ILE A 75 -9.08 -5.71 21.51
C ILE A 75 -7.72 -6.32 21.86
N THR A 76 -6.62 -5.57 21.63
CA THR A 76 -5.25 -6.07 21.79
C THR A 76 -4.62 -5.78 23.16
N GLY A 77 -5.30 -5.04 24.03
CA GLY A 77 -4.71 -4.60 25.29
C GLY A 77 -3.68 -3.47 25.13
N GLY A 78 -3.79 -2.67 24.08
CA GLY A 78 -2.98 -1.46 23.89
C GLY A 78 -1.74 -1.64 22.99
N THR A 79 -1.65 -2.73 22.22
CA THR A 79 -0.51 -3.04 21.35
C THR A 79 -0.95 -3.27 19.91
N LEU A 80 -0.03 -3.09 18.95
CA LEU A 80 -0.16 -3.55 17.56
C LEU A 80 1.23 -3.97 17.07
N ASP A 81 1.33 -5.14 16.45
CA ASP A 81 2.60 -5.67 15.98
C ASP A 81 2.99 -5.20 14.60
N VAL A 82 2.03 -5.21 13.67
CA VAL A 82 2.26 -4.88 12.26
C VAL A 82 1.16 -3.98 11.72
N LEU A 83 1.55 -2.85 11.13
CA LEU A 83 0.67 -1.97 10.36
C LEU A 83 1.00 -2.10 8.88
N VAL A 84 -0.02 -2.36 8.03
CA VAL A 84 0.10 -2.39 6.57
C VAL A 84 -0.70 -1.23 5.97
N GLU A 85 -0.01 -0.24 5.47
CA GLU A 85 -0.58 0.94 4.81
C GLU A 85 -0.70 0.68 3.31
N ASN A 86 -1.84 0.09 2.93
CA ASN A 86 -2.12 -0.33 1.57
C ASN A 86 -3.11 0.58 0.84
N ALA A 87 -3.95 1.33 1.55
CA ALA A 87 -4.88 2.26 0.93
C ALA A 87 -4.15 3.29 0.05
N ALA A 88 -4.68 3.53 -1.16
CA ALA A 88 -4.09 4.49 -2.08
C ALA A 88 -5.13 5.04 -3.07
N PHE A 89 -4.92 6.28 -3.52
CA PHE A 89 -5.51 6.85 -4.73
C PHE A 89 -4.60 6.47 -5.91
N LEU A 90 -5.10 5.60 -6.78
CA LEU A 90 -4.29 4.97 -7.84
C LEU A 90 -4.54 5.56 -9.24
N ILE A 91 -5.80 5.81 -9.59
CA ILE A 91 -6.21 6.19 -10.95
C ILE A 91 -7.18 7.36 -10.85
N GLY A 92 -6.80 8.49 -11.44
CA GLY A 92 -7.64 9.64 -11.68
C GLY A 92 -7.86 9.88 -13.17
N GLU A 93 -8.48 11.00 -13.53
CA GLU A 93 -8.76 11.37 -14.92
C GLU A 93 -7.46 11.65 -15.71
N ALA A 94 -6.42 12.17 -15.06
CA ALA A 94 -5.11 12.44 -15.64
C ALA A 94 -4.21 11.20 -15.75
N ALA A 95 -4.67 10.01 -15.40
CA ALA A 95 -3.83 8.81 -15.36
C ALA A 95 -3.22 8.44 -16.74
N SER A 96 -3.87 8.84 -17.84
CA SER A 96 -3.37 8.62 -19.20
C SER A 96 -2.59 9.81 -19.80
N PHE A 97 -2.49 10.94 -19.06
CA PHE A 97 -1.81 12.13 -19.57
C PHE A 97 -0.30 11.99 -19.39
N THR A 98 0.43 12.41 -20.42
CA THR A 98 1.85 12.73 -20.31
C THR A 98 2.02 14.20 -19.91
N LEU A 99 3.17 14.57 -19.35
CA LEU A 99 3.44 15.98 -19.01
C LEU A 99 3.42 16.91 -20.24
N THR A 100 3.73 16.37 -21.43
CA THR A 100 3.70 17.14 -22.69
C THR A 100 2.28 17.41 -23.19
N ASP A 101 1.29 16.59 -22.79
CA ASP A 101 -0.12 16.80 -23.14
C ASP A 101 -0.74 18.01 -22.43
N LEU A 102 -0.08 18.53 -21.40
CA LEU A 102 -0.53 19.71 -20.65
C LEU A 102 -0.13 21.02 -21.32
N VAL A 103 0.84 20.98 -22.24
CA VAL A 103 1.40 22.17 -22.87
C VAL A 103 0.34 22.83 -23.76
N GLY A 104 -0.08 24.03 -23.39
CA GLY A 104 -1.10 24.78 -24.12
C GLY A 104 -2.53 24.29 -23.92
N ASP A 105 -2.78 23.37 -22.99
CA ASP A 105 -4.09 22.84 -22.64
C ASP A 105 -4.43 23.15 -21.16
N PRO A 106 -5.12 24.28 -20.88
CA PRO A 106 -5.50 24.66 -19.52
C PRO A 106 -6.47 23.67 -18.83
N GLU A 107 -7.31 22.98 -19.61
CA GLU A 107 -8.28 22.04 -19.07
C GLU A 107 -7.57 20.78 -18.55
N LYS A 108 -6.70 20.18 -19.37
CA LYS A 108 -5.87 19.06 -18.92
C LYS A 108 -4.96 19.44 -17.75
N THR A 109 -4.40 20.65 -17.76
CA THR A 109 -3.60 21.15 -16.62
C THR A 109 -4.41 21.22 -15.35
N LYS A 110 -5.68 21.65 -15.41
CA LYS A 110 -6.59 21.67 -14.26
C LYS A 110 -6.92 20.26 -13.74
N ILE A 111 -7.25 19.33 -14.66
CA ILE A 111 -7.50 17.93 -14.33
C ILE A 111 -6.28 17.32 -13.65
N PHE A 112 -5.09 17.50 -14.21
CA PHE A 112 -3.82 17.02 -13.66
C PHE A 112 -3.57 17.58 -12.25
N SER A 113 -3.81 18.87 -12.03
CA SER A 113 -3.64 19.51 -10.72
C SER A 113 -4.58 18.94 -9.67
N ASN A 114 -5.84 18.66 -10.02
CA ASN A 114 -6.81 18.03 -9.13
C ASN A 114 -6.36 16.60 -8.77
N ASP A 115 -5.93 15.80 -9.74
CA ASP A 115 -5.46 14.43 -9.49
C ASP A 115 -4.19 14.41 -8.63
N LEU A 116 -3.30 15.40 -8.82
CA LEU A 116 -2.12 15.53 -7.97
C LEU A 116 -2.50 15.86 -6.52
N GLN A 117 -3.49 16.75 -6.30
CA GLN A 117 -4.00 17.05 -4.96
C GLN A 117 -4.63 15.81 -4.30
N LEU A 118 -5.48 15.07 -5.03
CA LEU A 118 -6.06 13.81 -4.54
C LEU A 118 -4.98 12.77 -4.21
N SER A 119 -3.91 12.73 -5.02
CA SER A 119 -2.76 11.86 -4.78
C SER A 119 -1.96 12.27 -3.54
N VAL A 120 -1.84 13.57 -3.27
CA VAL A 120 -1.21 14.07 -2.02
C VAL A 120 -2.03 13.65 -0.80
N GLU A 121 -3.35 13.86 -0.82
CA GLU A 121 -4.24 13.50 0.28
C GLU A 121 -4.32 11.99 0.47
N GLY A 122 -4.60 11.25 -0.61
CA GLY A 122 -4.86 9.81 -0.55
C GLY A 122 -3.62 8.93 -0.44
N ASN A 123 -2.43 9.42 -0.76
CA ASN A 123 -1.21 8.63 -0.73
C ASN A 123 -0.17 9.15 0.27
N ILE A 124 0.02 10.47 0.42
CA ILE A 124 1.05 11.04 1.29
C ILE A 124 0.48 11.32 2.67
N LEU A 125 -0.56 12.17 2.76
CA LEU A 125 -1.13 12.54 4.05
C LEU A 125 -1.80 11.34 4.73
N SER A 126 -2.41 10.45 3.97
CA SER A 126 -2.98 9.19 4.50
C SER A 126 -1.94 8.34 5.24
N VAL A 127 -0.71 8.22 4.70
CA VAL A 127 0.39 7.51 5.37
C VAL A 127 0.79 8.23 6.66
N VAL A 128 0.90 9.56 6.63
CA VAL A 128 1.23 10.34 7.84
C VAL A 128 0.15 10.20 8.91
N HIS A 129 -1.12 10.33 8.54
CA HIS A 129 -2.24 10.23 9.47
C HIS A 129 -2.34 8.82 10.06
N THR A 130 -2.25 7.79 9.20
CA THR A 130 -2.35 6.39 9.63
C THR A 130 -1.17 6.02 10.55
N THR A 131 0.07 6.32 10.13
CA THR A 131 1.25 6.07 10.98
C THR A 131 1.07 6.75 12.34
N ASN A 132 0.72 8.04 12.39
CA ASN A 132 0.60 8.78 13.64
C ASN A 132 -0.47 8.21 14.57
N ALA A 133 -1.64 7.83 14.04
CA ALA A 133 -2.73 7.26 14.83
C ALA A 133 -2.35 5.90 15.46
N PHE A 134 -1.64 5.04 14.74
CA PHE A 134 -1.30 3.69 15.21
C PHE A 134 0.08 3.58 15.87
N LEU A 135 0.96 4.57 15.72
CA LEU A 135 2.32 4.55 16.25
C LEU A 135 2.39 4.27 17.77
N PRO A 136 1.50 4.84 18.62
CA PRO A 136 1.52 4.54 20.05
C PRO A 136 1.30 3.05 20.38
N LEU A 137 0.56 2.33 19.51
CA LEU A 137 0.31 0.89 19.65
C LEU A 137 1.49 0.08 19.09
N ILE A 138 2.03 0.48 17.94
CA ILE A 138 3.20 -0.16 17.32
C ILE A 138 4.43 -0.10 18.24
N LYS A 139 4.68 1.03 18.90
CA LYS A 139 5.80 1.15 19.86
C LYS A 139 5.71 0.16 21.04
N LYS A 140 4.50 -0.27 21.39
CA LYS A 140 4.23 -1.23 22.47
C LYS A 140 4.13 -2.68 21.97
N GLY A 141 4.02 -2.91 20.66
CA GLY A 141 4.00 -4.24 20.06
C GLY A 141 5.34 -4.96 20.19
N GLU A 142 5.35 -6.25 19.96
CA GLU A 142 6.57 -7.06 19.99
C GLU A 142 7.32 -7.04 18.65
N VAL A 143 6.58 -7.07 17.53
CA VAL A 143 7.16 -7.13 16.17
C VAL A 143 7.59 -5.76 15.66
N LYS A 144 6.83 -4.71 15.95
CA LYS A 144 7.11 -3.29 15.66
C LYS A 144 7.42 -3.00 14.20
N LYS A 145 6.56 -3.42 13.27
CA LYS A 145 6.76 -3.22 11.83
C LYS A 145 5.66 -2.39 11.20
N ILE A 146 6.05 -1.49 10.29
CA ILE A 146 5.14 -0.74 9.43
C ILE A 146 5.55 -1.01 7.99
N LEU A 147 4.63 -1.54 7.20
CA LEU A 147 4.77 -1.77 5.77
C LEU A 147 3.94 -0.74 5.01
N VAL A 148 4.58 0.09 4.21
CA VAL A 148 3.91 1.04 3.32
C VAL A 148 3.97 0.51 1.89
N ILE A 149 2.81 0.34 1.25
CA ILE A 149 2.76 -0.12 -0.14
C ILE A 149 3.10 1.04 -1.08
N SER A 150 4.17 0.86 -1.84
CA SER A 150 4.66 1.78 -2.86
C SER A 150 4.55 1.16 -4.26
N THR A 151 5.39 1.53 -5.20
CA THR A 151 5.36 1.05 -6.60
C THR A 151 6.72 1.26 -7.26
N GLY A 152 7.11 0.40 -8.21
CA GLY A 152 8.28 0.63 -9.07
C GLY A 152 8.22 1.95 -9.85
N LEU A 153 7.03 2.51 -10.10
CA LEU A 153 6.86 3.83 -10.72
C LEU A 153 7.35 5.00 -9.81
N ALA A 154 7.70 4.73 -8.57
CA ALA A 154 8.32 5.69 -7.65
C ALA A 154 9.86 5.68 -7.71
N ASP A 155 10.45 4.80 -8.51
CA ASP A 155 11.89 4.73 -8.77
C ASP A 155 12.21 5.43 -10.10
N THR A 156 13.05 6.46 -10.05
CA THR A 156 13.37 7.28 -11.22
C THR A 156 14.14 6.50 -12.28
N ASP A 157 15.02 5.59 -11.88
CA ASP A 157 15.80 4.78 -12.81
C ASP A 157 14.90 3.79 -13.54
N ALA A 158 13.98 3.15 -12.83
CA ALA A 158 12.97 2.26 -13.42
C ALA A 158 12.04 2.99 -14.41
N VAL A 159 11.56 4.19 -14.05
CA VAL A 159 10.71 5.01 -14.94
C VAL A 159 11.45 5.36 -16.24
N ILE A 160 12.74 5.71 -16.17
CA ILE A 160 13.59 5.99 -17.33
C ILE A 160 13.81 4.73 -18.17
N GLU A 161 14.18 3.62 -17.54
CA GLU A 161 14.42 2.33 -18.19
C GLU A 161 13.17 1.82 -18.93
N TRP A 162 11.99 1.90 -18.28
CA TRP A 162 10.73 1.46 -18.89
C TRP A 162 10.15 2.46 -19.89
N GLN A 163 10.75 3.66 -20.00
CA GLN A 163 10.21 4.76 -20.78
C GLN A 163 8.73 5.06 -20.42
N TRP A 164 8.42 4.96 -19.12
CA TRP A 164 7.07 5.20 -18.61
C TRP A 164 6.75 6.69 -18.65
N LYS A 165 5.58 7.08 -19.18
CA LYS A 165 5.27 8.48 -19.51
C LYS A 165 4.02 9.02 -18.82
N ASP A 166 3.12 8.13 -18.40
CA ASP A 166 1.80 8.49 -17.90
C ASP A 166 1.66 8.20 -16.39
N ASN A 167 0.46 8.43 -15.84
CA ASN A 167 0.13 8.27 -14.41
C ASN A 167 1.10 9.01 -13.46
N VAL A 168 1.51 10.22 -13.87
CA VAL A 168 2.49 11.03 -13.15
C VAL A 168 2.04 11.41 -11.72
N PRO A 169 0.77 11.83 -11.46
CA PRO A 169 0.33 12.15 -10.10
C PRO A 169 0.54 11.00 -9.12
N TYR A 170 0.24 9.76 -9.53
CA TYR A 170 0.46 8.58 -8.72
C TYR A 170 1.95 8.30 -8.48
N GLY A 171 2.75 8.20 -9.54
CA GLY A 171 4.19 7.92 -9.43
C GLY A 171 4.91 8.94 -8.56
N ALA A 172 4.65 10.24 -8.78
CA ALA A 172 5.23 11.32 -7.99
C ALA A 172 4.82 11.26 -6.52
N SER A 173 3.54 10.98 -6.23
CA SER A 173 3.08 10.84 -4.84
C SER A 173 3.74 9.66 -4.13
N LYS A 174 3.94 8.53 -4.81
CA LYS A 174 4.61 7.35 -4.23
C LYS A 174 6.12 7.56 -4.05
N ALA A 175 6.78 8.35 -4.89
CA ALA A 175 8.15 8.79 -4.65
C ALA A 175 8.24 9.68 -3.40
N ALA A 176 7.29 10.59 -3.19
CA ALA A 176 7.19 11.38 -1.97
C ALA A 176 6.92 10.51 -0.72
N VAL A 177 6.06 9.48 -0.84
CA VAL A 177 5.83 8.49 0.23
C VAL A 177 7.13 7.78 0.63
N ASN A 178 7.98 7.38 -0.33
CA ASN A 178 9.26 6.76 -0.02
C ASN A 178 10.16 7.69 0.81
N MET A 179 10.12 9.00 0.55
CA MET A 179 10.83 10.01 1.36
C MET A 179 10.22 10.11 2.76
N VAL A 180 8.89 10.11 2.90
CA VAL A 180 8.21 10.11 4.21
C VAL A 180 8.59 8.89 5.03
N VAL A 181 8.61 7.70 4.42
CA VAL A 181 9.04 6.45 5.06
C VAL A 181 10.49 6.54 5.57
N ALA A 182 11.40 7.11 4.77
CA ALA A 182 12.79 7.31 5.19
C ALA A 182 12.89 8.26 6.39
N GLN A 183 12.11 9.34 6.42
CA GLN A 183 12.09 10.29 7.55
C GLN A 183 11.52 9.65 8.82
N TYR A 184 10.42 8.90 8.72
CA TYR A 184 9.90 8.13 9.85
C TYR A 184 10.91 7.11 10.37
N SER A 185 11.62 6.41 9.49
CA SER A 185 12.63 5.43 9.91
C SER A 185 13.70 6.08 10.78
N ASN A 186 14.22 7.25 10.38
CA ASN A 186 15.20 7.99 11.17
C ASN A 186 14.65 8.41 12.55
N ALA A 187 13.39 8.83 12.59
CA ALA A 187 12.74 9.25 13.83
C ALA A 187 12.40 8.10 14.79
N LEU A 188 12.28 6.88 14.27
CA LEU A 188 11.76 5.73 15.01
C LEU A 188 12.81 4.65 15.31
N VAL A 189 14.06 4.85 14.89
CA VAL A 189 15.15 3.87 15.07
C VAL A 189 15.40 3.53 16.53
N GLU A 190 15.34 4.51 17.42
CA GLU A 190 15.55 4.30 18.88
C GLU A 190 14.36 3.58 19.53
N ASP A 191 13.16 3.69 18.97
CA ASP A 191 11.96 2.95 19.41
C ASP A 191 11.98 1.49 18.96
N GLY A 192 12.93 1.10 18.12
CA GLY A 192 13.04 -0.25 17.56
C GLY A 192 11.97 -0.55 16.49
N VAL A 193 11.33 0.48 15.91
CA VAL A 193 10.31 0.32 14.87
C VAL A 193 10.96 0.22 13.50
N THR A 194 10.59 -0.81 12.75
CA THR A 194 10.99 -0.99 11.35
C THR A 194 9.89 -0.48 10.44
N ILE A 195 10.09 0.63 9.75
CA ILE A 195 9.19 1.12 8.71
C ILE A 195 9.86 1.02 7.34
N VAL A 196 9.19 0.42 6.36
CA VAL A 196 9.72 0.20 5.00
C VAL A 196 8.66 0.43 3.94
N ALA A 197 9.07 0.82 2.75
CA ALA A 197 8.23 0.88 1.57
C ALA A 197 8.49 -0.36 0.69
N LEU A 198 7.43 -1.09 0.30
CA LEU A 198 7.55 -2.18 -0.67
C LEU A 198 6.68 -1.92 -1.91
N SER A 199 7.27 -2.16 -3.08
CA SER A 199 6.50 -2.33 -4.31
C SER A 199 5.93 -3.75 -4.35
N PRO A 200 4.63 -3.93 -4.62
CA PRO A 200 4.01 -5.26 -4.67
C PRO A 200 4.28 -6.01 -5.98
N GLY A 201 5.04 -5.41 -6.91
CA GLY A 201 5.14 -5.84 -8.30
C GLY A 201 3.94 -5.39 -9.15
N LEU A 202 3.87 -5.83 -10.40
CA LEU A 202 2.64 -5.69 -11.19
C LEU A 202 1.64 -6.74 -10.72
N VAL A 203 0.52 -6.30 -10.12
CA VAL A 203 -0.48 -7.20 -9.50
C VAL A 203 -1.81 -7.10 -10.22
N ARG A 204 -2.43 -8.24 -10.51
CA ARG A 204 -3.73 -8.33 -11.17
C ARG A 204 -4.87 -8.04 -10.18
N THR A 205 -5.11 -6.75 -9.90
CA THR A 205 -6.15 -6.29 -8.97
C THR A 205 -7.40 -5.74 -9.66
N GLN A 206 -7.31 -5.43 -10.96
CA GLN A 206 -8.40 -4.88 -11.75
C GLN A 206 -9.16 -6.00 -12.45
N THR A 207 -10.48 -5.93 -12.43
CA THR A 207 -11.39 -6.95 -13.00
C THR A 207 -12.34 -6.39 -14.06
N GLN A 208 -12.22 -5.08 -14.41
CA GLN A 208 -13.01 -4.43 -15.44
C GLN A 208 -12.65 -4.95 -16.83
N ASP A 209 -13.53 -4.76 -17.81
CA ASP A 209 -13.36 -5.26 -19.18
C ASP A 209 -12.07 -4.76 -19.88
N TRP A 210 -11.59 -3.58 -19.49
CA TRP A 210 -10.33 -3.02 -20.01
C TRP A 210 -9.07 -3.65 -19.39
N ALA A 211 -9.19 -4.33 -18.26
CA ALA A 211 -8.04 -4.81 -17.49
C ALA A 211 -7.13 -5.79 -18.26
N PRO A 212 -7.64 -6.75 -19.06
CA PRO A 212 -6.77 -7.64 -19.83
C PRO A 212 -5.85 -6.89 -20.78
N ALA A 213 -6.38 -5.95 -21.55
CA ALA A 213 -5.60 -5.14 -22.49
C ALA A 213 -4.57 -4.24 -21.78
N PHE A 214 -4.93 -3.68 -20.62
CA PHE A 214 -4.01 -2.92 -19.78
C PHE A 214 -2.82 -3.79 -19.32
N TYR A 215 -3.09 -4.97 -18.76
CA TYR A 215 -2.01 -5.84 -18.28
C TYR A 215 -1.13 -6.35 -19.43
N GLU A 216 -1.70 -6.63 -20.59
CA GLU A 216 -0.95 -7.00 -21.78
C GLU A 216 -0.01 -5.85 -22.22
N LYS A 217 -0.54 -4.62 -22.33
CA LYS A 217 0.25 -3.43 -22.65
C LYS A 217 1.42 -3.25 -21.70
N VAL A 218 1.16 -3.30 -20.38
CA VAL A 218 2.19 -3.11 -19.34
C VAL A 218 3.21 -4.24 -19.38
N THR A 219 2.77 -5.49 -19.53
CA THR A 219 3.66 -6.66 -19.66
C THR A 219 4.60 -6.49 -20.86
N ASN A 220 4.09 -6.01 -22.00
CA ASN A 220 4.90 -5.78 -23.19
C ASN A 220 5.92 -4.64 -23.00
N ILE A 221 5.58 -3.60 -22.21
CA ILE A 221 6.53 -2.55 -21.83
C ILE A 221 7.66 -3.16 -21.00
N PHE A 222 7.34 -3.91 -19.95
CA PHE A 222 8.31 -4.50 -19.04
C PHE A 222 9.20 -5.54 -19.70
N ARG A 223 8.68 -6.34 -20.65
CA ARG A 223 9.47 -7.31 -21.42
C ARG A 223 10.52 -6.67 -22.33
N LYS A 224 10.42 -5.39 -22.64
CA LYS A 224 11.51 -4.69 -23.36
C LYS A 224 12.75 -4.54 -22.49
N SER A 225 12.58 -4.28 -21.18
CA SER A 225 13.67 -4.17 -20.22
C SER A 225 14.09 -5.53 -19.65
N LYS A 226 13.10 -6.39 -19.39
CA LYS A 226 13.31 -7.73 -18.82
C LYS A 226 12.55 -8.79 -19.65
N PRO A 227 13.17 -9.40 -20.68
CA PRO A 227 12.50 -10.37 -21.55
C PRO A 227 11.91 -11.58 -20.81
N SER A 228 12.48 -11.95 -19.65
CA SER A 228 12.01 -13.03 -18.79
C SER A 228 10.80 -12.65 -17.90
N PHE A 229 10.29 -11.43 -18.01
CA PHE A 229 9.14 -11.03 -17.20
C PHE A 229 7.88 -11.84 -17.56
N GLU A 230 7.38 -12.62 -16.61
CA GLU A 230 6.27 -13.57 -16.84
C GLU A 230 4.91 -12.87 -16.91
N GLY A 231 4.77 -11.70 -16.31
CA GLY A 231 3.52 -10.92 -16.28
C GLY A 231 3.06 -10.58 -14.87
N PRO A 232 1.79 -10.14 -14.71
CA PRO A 232 1.28 -9.71 -13.41
C PRO A 232 1.09 -10.89 -12.46
N LEU A 233 1.50 -10.69 -11.21
CA LEU A 233 1.25 -11.59 -10.09
C LEU A 233 -0.24 -11.62 -9.72
N SER A 234 -0.67 -12.71 -9.07
CA SER A 234 -1.92 -12.69 -8.31
C SER A 234 -1.76 -11.85 -7.03
N PRO A 235 -2.84 -11.30 -6.47
CA PRO A 235 -2.78 -10.62 -5.18
C PRO A 235 -2.23 -11.51 -4.06
N GLU A 236 -2.59 -12.79 -4.06
CA GLU A 236 -2.15 -13.78 -3.07
C GLU A 236 -0.63 -14.01 -3.15
N GLU A 237 -0.09 -14.16 -4.35
CA GLU A 237 1.35 -14.37 -4.54
C GLU A 237 2.15 -13.13 -4.15
N SER A 238 1.70 -11.95 -4.55
CA SER A 238 2.33 -10.68 -4.16
C SER A 238 2.36 -10.51 -2.63
N VAL A 239 1.25 -10.80 -1.95
CA VAL A 239 1.16 -10.73 -0.48
C VAL A 239 2.10 -11.72 0.18
N ARG A 240 2.16 -12.96 -0.30
CA ARG A 240 3.09 -13.97 0.23
C ARG A 240 4.54 -13.48 0.18
N LEU A 241 4.97 -12.97 -0.97
CA LEU A 241 6.34 -12.44 -1.18
C LEU A 241 6.62 -11.24 -0.28
N MET A 242 5.67 -10.30 -0.17
CA MET A 242 5.84 -9.12 0.70
C MET A 242 5.92 -9.49 2.18
N LEU A 243 5.12 -10.45 2.65
CA LEU A 243 5.18 -10.92 4.04
C LEU A 243 6.47 -11.66 4.33
N GLU A 244 6.95 -12.50 3.41
CA GLU A 244 8.26 -13.16 3.53
C GLU A 244 9.41 -12.15 3.58
N THR A 245 9.34 -11.10 2.74
CA THR A 245 10.31 -10.00 2.75
C THR A 245 10.23 -9.24 4.07
N LEU A 246 9.04 -8.78 4.48
CA LEU A 246 8.84 -8.06 5.73
C LEU A 246 9.33 -8.86 6.95
N GLY A 247 9.14 -10.19 6.93
CA GLY A 247 9.60 -11.08 7.99
C GLY A 247 11.12 -11.02 8.22
N LYS A 248 11.89 -10.85 7.16
CA LYS A 248 13.37 -10.80 7.17
C LYS A 248 13.94 -9.42 7.51
N LEU A 249 13.17 -8.34 7.31
CA LEU A 249 13.64 -6.97 7.52
C LEU A 249 13.73 -6.65 9.02
N THR A 250 14.71 -5.83 9.36
CA THR A 250 15.01 -5.38 10.73
C THR A 250 15.09 -3.86 10.77
N VAL A 251 15.29 -3.28 11.95
CA VAL A 251 15.47 -1.82 12.13
C VAL A 251 16.61 -1.27 11.24
N LYS A 252 17.65 -2.08 10.93
CA LYS A 252 18.74 -1.70 10.02
C LYS A 252 18.30 -1.53 8.56
N ASP A 253 17.14 -2.07 8.23
CA ASP A 253 16.54 -2.00 6.90
C ASP A 253 15.48 -0.89 6.82
N GLY A 254 15.23 -0.21 7.91
CA GLY A 254 14.27 0.88 7.98
C GLY A 254 14.55 1.98 6.95
N GLY A 255 13.50 2.58 6.41
CA GLY A 255 13.58 3.62 5.40
C GLY A 255 13.85 3.12 3.98
N LYS A 256 14.15 1.82 3.78
CA LYS A 256 14.39 1.26 2.45
C LYS A 256 13.11 1.21 1.62
N PHE A 257 13.29 1.46 0.32
CA PHE A 257 12.29 1.16 -0.70
C PHE A 257 12.76 -0.04 -1.51
N LEU A 258 11.99 -1.12 -1.50
CA LEU A 258 12.33 -2.42 -2.08
C LEU A 258 11.14 -3.00 -2.86
N SER A 259 11.43 -3.98 -3.72
CA SER A 259 10.40 -4.80 -4.36
C SER A 259 9.82 -5.83 -3.38
N GLN A 260 8.77 -6.53 -3.78
CA GLN A 260 8.20 -7.66 -3.05
C GLN A 260 9.22 -8.76 -2.74
N ASN A 261 10.32 -8.82 -3.48
CA ASN A 261 11.42 -9.78 -3.31
C ASN A 261 12.54 -9.28 -2.37
N GLY A 262 12.39 -8.07 -1.78
CA GLY A 262 13.37 -7.50 -0.85
C GLY A 262 14.62 -6.93 -1.52
N ASN A 263 14.56 -6.58 -2.78
CA ASN A 263 15.64 -6.01 -3.57
C ASN A 263 15.14 -4.81 -4.41
N LYS A 264 15.92 -4.34 -5.37
CA LYS A 264 15.54 -3.28 -6.32
C LYS A 264 15.21 -3.82 -7.73
N ASP A 265 14.97 -5.09 -7.86
CA ASP A 265 14.40 -5.67 -9.07
C ASP A 265 12.87 -5.57 -9.00
N TRP A 266 12.32 -4.63 -9.74
CA TRP A 266 10.89 -4.28 -9.69
C TRP A 266 9.99 -5.21 -10.51
N LEU A 267 10.59 -6.10 -11.34
CA LEU A 267 9.90 -6.98 -12.28
C LEU A 267 10.13 -8.46 -11.98
#